data_8c8646e03f9cd3486ec9d9753aed6ec1
#
_entry.id   8c8646e03f9cd3486ec9d9753aed6ec1
#
_cell.length_a   1.000
_cell.length_b   1.000
_cell.length_c   1.000
_cell.angle_alpha   90.00
_cell.angle_beta   90.00
_cell.angle_gamma   90.00
#
_symmetry.space_group_name_H-M   'P 1'
#
loop_
_entity.id
_entity.type
_entity.pdbx_description
1 polymer ?
#
loop_
_entity_poly.entity_id
_entity_poly.type
_entity_poly.pdbx_seq_one_letter_code
_entity_poly.pdbx_strand_id
1 'polypeptide(L)'
;MITAPHELTPARWQVLGAVLEEPLPVAEIARRVGLTRQSVQRVANDVVAQGWAHWQPNPGRRGQNLLVLTDKGRRAIAALTAEQHAWADAVGQEIGERDLKTLATLISRVTETSRRYRQAAGEEPSP
;
A
#
# COMPACT_ATOMS: atom_id res chain seq x y z
N MET A 1 -9.82 13.96 -8.58
CA MET A 1 -8.46 14.06 -9.15
C MET A 1 -8.31 13.07 -10.29
N ILE A 2 -7.92 13.54 -11.45
CA ILE A 2 -7.69 12.68 -12.60
C ILE A 2 -6.32 12.05 -12.45
N THR A 3 -6.28 10.72 -12.49
CA THR A 3 -5.04 9.99 -12.37
C THR A 3 -4.42 9.83 -13.75
N ALA A 4 -3.24 10.43 -13.97
CA ALA A 4 -2.48 10.20 -15.19
C ALA A 4 -1.97 8.76 -15.24
N PRO A 5 -1.74 8.18 -16.44
CA PRO A 5 -1.25 6.78 -16.53
C PRO A 5 0.04 6.52 -15.77
N HIS A 6 0.87 7.56 -15.57
CA HIS A 6 2.13 7.46 -14.84
C HIS A 6 2.02 7.91 -13.38
N GLU A 7 0.80 8.19 -12.89
CA GLU A 7 0.61 8.58 -11.51
C GLU A 7 0.58 7.38 -10.56
N LEU A 8 0.89 7.65 -9.30
CA LEU A 8 0.91 6.66 -8.25
C LEU A 8 -0.51 6.45 -7.70
N THR A 9 -1.23 5.50 -8.30
CA THR A 9 -2.58 5.13 -7.80
C THR A 9 -2.48 4.45 -6.44
N PRO A 10 -3.59 4.35 -5.67
CA PRO A 10 -3.56 3.65 -4.39
C PRO A 10 -3.00 2.24 -4.47
N ALA A 11 -3.36 1.45 -5.49
CA ALA A 11 -2.84 0.10 -5.65
C ALA A 11 -1.34 0.10 -5.91
N ARG A 12 -0.85 0.99 -6.77
CA ARG A 12 0.57 1.12 -7.07
C ARG A 12 1.35 1.53 -5.82
N TRP A 13 0.80 2.50 -5.07
CA TRP A 13 1.42 2.98 -3.84
C TRP A 13 1.53 1.87 -2.80
N GLN A 14 0.48 1.05 -2.64
CA GLN A 14 0.50 -0.07 -1.70
C GLN A 14 1.56 -1.11 -2.06
N VAL A 15 1.67 -1.45 -3.34
CA VAL A 15 2.67 -2.42 -3.80
C VAL A 15 4.08 -1.89 -3.61
N LEU A 16 4.33 -0.64 -4.01
CA LEU A 16 5.65 -0.03 -3.83
C LEU A 16 6.00 0.14 -2.34
N GLY A 17 5.02 0.52 -1.52
CA GLY A 17 5.22 0.64 -0.09
C GLY A 17 5.60 -0.68 0.57
N ALA A 18 5.05 -1.78 0.09
CA ALA A 18 5.36 -3.10 0.63
C ALA A 18 6.83 -3.48 0.43
N VAL A 19 7.48 -2.98 -0.62
CA VAL A 19 8.88 -3.28 -0.92
C VAL A 19 9.83 -2.13 -0.57
N LEU A 20 9.35 -1.16 0.17
CA LEU A 20 10.14 0.02 0.54
C LEU A 20 11.36 -0.35 1.38
N GLU A 21 11.21 -1.26 2.32
CA GLU A 21 12.28 -1.65 3.24
C GLU A 21 13.09 -2.82 2.73
N GLU A 22 12.47 -3.73 1.99
CA GLU A 22 13.16 -4.91 1.47
C GLU A 22 12.48 -5.43 0.22
N PRO A 23 13.23 -6.05 -0.70
CA PRO A 23 12.63 -6.73 -1.84
C PRO A 23 11.74 -7.89 -1.41
N LEU A 24 10.62 -8.10 -2.10
CA LEU A 24 9.67 -9.15 -1.77
C LEU A 24 9.14 -9.82 -3.03
N PRO A 25 8.79 -11.11 -2.94
CA PRO A 25 8.07 -11.79 -4.02
C PRO A 25 6.60 -11.39 -4.02
N VAL A 26 5.94 -11.56 -5.16
CA VAL A 26 4.53 -11.20 -5.35
C VAL A 26 3.62 -11.82 -4.29
N ALA A 27 3.84 -13.10 -3.96
CA ALA A 27 3.01 -13.79 -2.96
C ALA A 27 3.05 -13.11 -1.60
N GLU A 28 4.23 -12.65 -1.19
CA GLU A 28 4.39 -11.97 0.10
C GLU A 28 3.78 -10.58 0.08
N ILE A 29 3.95 -9.86 -1.03
CA ILE A 29 3.31 -8.54 -1.19
C ILE A 29 1.79 -8.70 -1.08
N ALA A 30 1.23 -9.67 -1.81
CA ALA A 30 -0.22 -9.92 -1.82
C ALA A 30 -0.74 -10.18 -0.41
N ARG A 31 -0.01 -10.97 0.36
CA ARG A 31 -0.39 -11.27 1.73
C ARG A 31 -0.39 -10.01 2.61
N ARG A 32 0.63 -9.16 2.46
CA ARG A 32 0.76 -7.96 3.29
C ARG A 32 -0.25 -6.89 2.96
N VAL A 33 -0.56 -6.70 1.66
CA VAL A 33 -1.49 -5.65 1.25
C VAL A 33 -2.95 -6.12 1.16
N GLY A 34 -3.18 -7.42 1.32
CA GLY A 34 -4.54 -7.96 1.30
C GLY A 34 -5.17 -8.05 -0.08
N LEU A 35 -4.34 -8.20 -1.11
CA LEU A 35 -4.80 -8.36 -2.50
C LEU A 35 -4.48 -9.77 -2.99
N THR A 36 -5.07 -10.14 -4.14
CA THR A 36 -4.76 -11.41 -4.77
C THR A 36 -3.39 -11.35 -5.43
N ARG A 37 -2.73 -12.51 -5.59
CA ARG A 37 -1.46 -12.59 -6.33
C ARG A 37 -1.60 -12.06 -7.75
N GLN A 38 -2.72 -12.37 -8.40
CA GLN A 38 -2.98 -11.91 -9.76
C GLN A 38 -3.05 -10.39 -9.84
N SER A 39 -3.76 -9.76 -8.91
CA SER A 39 -3.84 -8.30 -8.84
C SER A 39 -2.48 -7.68 -8.58
N VAL A 40 -1.71 -8.23 -7.63
CA VAL A 40 -0.37 -7.73 -7.32
C VAL A 40 0.57 -7.92 -8.50
N GLN A 41 0.51 -9.06 -9.18
CA GLN A 41 1.35 -9.30 -10.36
C GLN A 41 1.10 -8.24 -11.44
N ARG A 42 -0.16 -7.92 -11.68
CA ARG A 42 -0.53 -6.90 -12.66
C ARG A 42 0.00 -5.52 -12.27
N VAL A 43 -0.22 -5.13 -11.02
CA VAL A 43 0.26 -3.83 -10.51
C VAL A 43 1.79 -3.79 -10.50
N ALA A 44 2.45 -4.89 -10.10
CA ALA A 44 3.90 -4.97 -10.10
C ALA A 44 4.47 -4.81 -11.52
N ASN A 45 3.88 -5.48 -12.50
CA ASN A 45 4.30 -5.31 -13.89
C ASN A 45 4.14 -3.86 -14.35
N ASP A 46 3.07 -3.21 -13.92
CA ASP A 46 2.79 -1.83 -14.24
C ASP A 46 3.83 -0.87 -13.65
N VAL A 47 4.17 -1.02 -12.36
CA VAL A 47 5.20 -0.16 -11.73
C VAL A 47 6.59 -0.43 -12.31
N VAL A 48 6.88 -1.66 -12.73
CA VAL A 48 8.12 -1.96 -13.43
C VAL A 48 8.17 -1.25 -14.78
N ALA A 49 7.06 -1.25 -15.53
CA ALA A 49 6.96 -0.54 -16.79
C ALA A 49 7.17 0.97 -16.63
N GLN A 50 6.77 1.53 -15.49
CA GLN A 50 6.99 2.94 -15.17
C GLN A 50 8.42 3.24 -14.71
N GLY A 51 9.24 2.22 -14.50
CA GLY A 51 10.60 2.40 -13.99
C GLY A 51 10.68 2.62 -12.49
N TRP A 52 9.60 2.40 -11.75
CA TRP A 52 9.56 2.57 -10.30
C TRP A 52 10.04 1.35 -9.54
N ALA A 53 10.12 0.20 -10.19
CA ALA A 53 10.61 -1.05 -9.63
C ALA A 53 11.26 -1.89 -10.74
N HIS A 54 11.98 -2.92 -10.34
CA HIS A 54 12.51 -3.90 -11.26
C HIS A 54 12.46 -5.29 -10.63
N TRP A 55 12.56 -6.31 -11.45
CA TRP A 55 12.61 -7.68 -10.97
C TRP A 55 14.05 -8.12 -10.75
N GLN A 56 14.24 -8.89 -9.69
CA GLN A 56 15.54 -9.44 -9.34
C GLN A 56 15.35 -10.90 -8.94
N PRO A 57 16.22 -11.83 -9.41
CA PRO A 57 16.11 -13.23 -8.98
C PRO A 57 16.26 -13.34 -7.46
N ASN A 58 15.45 -14.23 -6.86
CA ASN A 58 15.58 -14.52 -5.44
C ASN A 58 16.69 -15.54 -5.23
N PRO A 59 17.80 -15.17 -4.56
CA PRO A 59 18.92 -16.10 -4.34
C PRO A 59 18.54 -17.28 -3.46
N GLY A 60 17.52 -17.13 -2.63
CA GLY A 60 17.08 -18.19 -1.73
C GLY A 60 16.04 -19.12 -2.33
N ARG A 61 15.51 -18.80 -3.50
CA ARG A 61 14.45 -19.62 -4.11
C ARG A 61 14.45 -19.51 -5.63
N ARG A 62 14.86 -20.60 -6.27
CA ARG A 62 14.96 -20.67 -7.72
C ARG A 62 13.60 -20.49 -8.37
N GLY A 63 13.55 -19.73 -9.45
CA GLY A 63 12.33 -19.50 -10.21
C GLY A 63 11.42 -18.45 -9.64
N GLN A 64 11.78 -17.85 -8.51
CA GLN A 64 11.01 -16.77 -7.91
C GLN A 64 11.76 -15.45 -8.07
N ASN A 65 11.03 -14.42 -8.50
CA ASN A 65 11.60 -13.09 -8.61
C ASN A 65 11.13 -12.22 -7.46
N LEU A 66 11.99 -11.28 -7.07
CA LEU A 66 11.69 -10.27 -6.07
C LEU A 66 11.42 -8.95 -6.78
N LEU A 67 10.44 -8.22 -6.29
CA LEU A 67 10.20 -6.85 -6.73
C LEU A 67 11.09 -5.92 -5.91
N VAL A 68 11.89 -5.11 -6.59
CA VAL A 68 12.87 -4.21 -5.97
C VAL A 68 12.53 -2.78 -6.37
N LEU A 69 12.47 -1.91 -5.39
CA LEU A 69 12.20 -0.49 -5.61
C LEU A 69 13.42 0.19 -6.25
N THR A 70 13.20 0.98 -7.28
CA THR A 70 14.25 1.80 -7.89
C THR A 70 14.36 3.15 -7.19
N ASP A 71 15.42 3.91 -7.46
CA ASP A 71 15.54 5.28 -6.95
C ASP A 71 14.38 6.15 -7.41
N LYS A 72 13.94 5.96 -8.66
CA LYS A 72 12.76 6.67 -9.17
C LYS A 72 11.51 6.32 -8.37
N GLY A 73 11.33 5.04 -8.02
CA GLY A 73 10.22 4.60 -7.20
C GLY A 73 10.27 5.19 -5.80
N ARG A 74 11.47 5.25 -5.20
CA ARG A 74 11.65 5.86 -3.88
C ARG A 74 11.29 7.34 -3.89
N ARG A 75 11.69 8.05 -4.93
CA ARG A 75 11.34 9.46 -5.08
C ARG A 75 9.85 9.67 -5.26
N ALA A 76 9.18 8.78 -6.00
CA ALA A 76 7.74 8.85 -6.18
C ALA A 76 6.99 8.67 -4.86
N ILE A 77 7.39 7.69 -4.05
CA ILE A 77 6.79 7.46 -2.74
C ILE A 77 7.07 8.64 -1.82
N ALA A 78 8.29 9.15 -1.80
CA ALA A 78 8.66 10.29 -0.95
C ALA A 78 7.85 11.53 -1.28
N ALA A 79 7.63 11.80 -2.56
CA ALA A 79 6.82 12.93 -2.99
C ALA A 79 5.37 12.80 -2.53
N LEU A 80 4.78 11.61 -2.66
CA LEU A 80 3.41 11.36 -2.20
C LEU A 80 3.32 11.49 -0.68
N THR A 81 4.27 10.94 0.06
CA THR A 81 4.31 11.04 1.51
C THR A 81 4.39 12.48 1.96
N ALA A 82 5.22 13.30 1.31
CA ALA A 82 5.34 14.71 1.63
C ALA A 82 4.01 15.46 1.40
N GLU A 83 3.31 15.16 0.30
CA GLU A 83 2.00 15.74 0.04
C GLU A 83 0.98 15.34 1.10
N GLN A 84 0.98 14.07 1.50
CA GLN A 84 0.08 13.58 2.54
C GLN A 84 0.36 14.23 3.89
N HIS A 85 1.64 14.42 4.24
CA HIS A 85 2.02 15.08 5.48
C HIS A 85 1.58 16.56 5.47
N ALA A 86 1.77 17.26 4.37
CA ALA A 86 1.34 18.65 4.24
C ALA A 86 -0.18 18.78 4.40
N TRP A 87 -0.93 17.87 3.77
CA TRP A 87 -2.38 17.83 3.88
C TRP A 87 -2.81 17.53 5.33
N ALA A 88 -2.18 16.53 5.96
CA ALA A 88 -2.49 16.13 7.32
C ALA A 88 -2.19 17.27 8.31
N ASP A 89 -1.07 17.97 8.11
CA ASP A 89 -0.73 19.12 8.94
C ASP A 89 -1.75 20.26 8.80
N ALA A 90 -2.17 20.56 7.58
CA ALA A 90 -3.16 21.59 7.33
C ALA A 90 -4.51 21.24 7.96
N VAL A 91 -4.94 19.99 7.80
CA VAL A 91 -6.18 19.48 8.40
C VAL A 91 -6.07 19.50 9.92
N GLY A 92 -4.91 19.08 10.44
CA GLY A 92 -4.67 19.06 11.89
C GLY A 92 -4.73 20.44 12.51
N GLN A 93 -4.22 21.47 11.83
CA GLN A 93 -4.29 22.84 12.30
C GLN A 93 -5.73 23.37 12.32
N GLU A 94 -6.52 23.00 11.33
CA GLU A 94 -7.91 23.44 11.23
C GLU A 94 -8.80 22.74 12.24
N ILE A 95 -8.66 21.41 12.40
CA ILE A 95 -9.54 20.59 13.24
C ILE A 95 -9.05 20.55 14.68
N GLY A 96 -7.74 20.47 14.89
CA GLY A 96 -7.13 20.34 16.19
C GLY A 96 -6.76 18.89 16.54
N GLU A 97 -5.71 18.76 17.32
CA GLU A 97 -5.13 17.47 17.67
C GLU A 97 -6.09 16.58 18.45
N ARG A 98 -6.84 17.17 19.39
CA ARG A 98 -7.79 16.42 20.22
C ARG A 98 -8.87 15.77 19.37
N ASP A 99 -9.46 16.53 18.46
CA ASP A 99 -10.53 16.02 17.61
C ASP A 99 -10.03 14.98 16.62
N LEU A 100 -8.81 15.13 16.11
CA LEU A 100 -8.20 14.13 15.24
C LEU A 100 -7.95 12.82 15.99
N LYS A 101 -7.48 12.88 17.23
CA LYS A 101 -7.29 11.68 18.05
C LYS A 101 -8.63 10.98 18.34
N THR A 102 -9.66 11.77 18.62
CA THR A 102 -11.01 11.24 18.84
C THR A 102 -11.52 10.55 17.59
N LEU A 103 -11.35 11.18 16.42
CA LEU A 103 -11.75 10.61 15.15
C LEU A 103 -11.02 9.27 14.88
N ALA A 104 -9.71 9.25 15.09
CA ALA A 104 -8.90 8.03 14.90
C ALA A 104 -9.39 6.90 15.80
N THR A 105 -9.71 7.20 17.07
CA THR A 105 -10.24 6.23 18.02
C THR A 105 -11.60 5.70 17.56
N LEU A 106 -12.49 6.58 17.09
CA LEU A 106 -13.80 6.19 16.61
C LEU A 106 -13.71 5.31 15.35
N ILE A 107 -12.82 5.67 14.42
CA ILE A 107 -12.60 4.85 13.22
C ILE A 107 -12.12 3.46 13.60
N SER A 108 -11.17 3.35 14.52
CA SER A 108 -10.67 2.07 15.01
C SER A 108 -11.79 1.22 15.62
N ARG A 109 -12.66 1.84 16.41
CA ARG A 109 -13.81 1.15 17.01
C ARG A 109 -14.80 0.66 15.96
N VAL A 110 -15.07 1.46 14.95
CA VAL A 110 -15.96 1.06 13.85
C VAL A 110 -15.37 -0.13 13.10
N THR A 111 -14.08 -0.06 12.79
CA THR A 111 -13.37 -1.13 12.09
C THR A 111 -13.42 -2.44 12.89
N GLU A 112 -13.13 -2.38 14.18
CA GLU A 112 -13.14 -3.57 15.05
C GLU A 112 -14.55 -4.13 15.19
N THR A 113 -15.54 -3.27 15.37
CA THR A 113 -16.94 -3.70 15.50
C THR A 113 -17.42 -4.36 14.22
N SER A 114 -17.06 -3.80 13.05
CA SER A 114 -17.40 -4.37 11.76
C SER A 114 -16.78 -5.74 11.56
N ARG A 115 -15.53 -5.90 11.97
CA ARG A 115 -14.83 -7.19 11.89
C ARG A 115 -15.53 -8.25 12.74
N ARG A 116 -15.85 -7.92 13.99
CA ARG A 116 -16.54 -8.84 14.89
C ARG A 116 -17.93 -9.22 14.36
N TYR A 117 -18.62 -8.26 13.79
CA TYR A 117 -19.93 -8.51 13.18
C TYR A 117 -19.82 -9.52 12.03
N ARG A 118 -18.85 -9.34 11.13
CA ARG A 118 -18.63 -10.25 10.01
C ARG A 118 -18.26 -11.65 10.49
N GLN A 119 -17.41 -11.75 11.50
CA GLN A 119 -17.03 -13.04 12.08
C GLN A 119 -18.21 -13.75 12.70
N ALA A 120 -19.03 -13.03 13.47
CA ALA A 120 -20.24 -13.59 14.09
C ALA A 120 -21.25 -14.05 13.04
N ALA A 121 -21.32 -13.38 11.89
CA ALA A 121 -22.20 -13.75 10.79
C ALA A 121 -21.65 -14.92 9.95
N GLY A 122 -20.46 -15.43 10.28
CA GLY A 122 -19.85 -16.52 9.52
C GLY A 122 -19.21 -16.09 8.22
N GLU A 123 -19.02 -14.80 7.99
CA GLU A 123 -18.35 -14.29 6.82
C GLU A 123 -16.84 -14.31 7.07
N GLU A 124 -16.13 -15.00 6.21
CA GLU A 124 -14.67 -15.01 6.29
C GLU A 124 -14.10 -14.21 5.13
N PRO A 125 -12.99 -13.47 5.37
CA PRO A 125 -12.31 -12.79 4.27
C PRO A 125 -11.85 -13.83 3.25
N SER A 126 -12.04 -13.50 1.97
CA SER A 126 -11.56 -14.39 0.90
C SER A 126 -10.05 -14.50 0.95
N PRO A 127 -9.51 -15.73 0.79
CA PRO A 127 -8.06 -15.92 0.80
C PRO A 127 -7.36 -15.15 -0.32
#